data_be184f473ec037158811c7581fc5625f
#
_entry.id   be184f473ec037158811c7581fc5625f
#
_cell.length_a   1.000
_cell.length_b   1.000
_cell.length_c   1.000
_cell.angle_alpha   90.00
_cell.angle_beta   90.00
_cell.angle_gamma   90.00
#
_symmetry.space_group_name_H-M   'P 1'
#
loop_
_entity.id
_entity.type
_entity.pdbx_description
1 polymer ?
#
loop_
_entity_poly.entity_id
_entity_poly.type
_entity_poly.pdbx_seq_one_letter_code
_entity_poly.pdbx_strand_id
1 'polypeptide(L)'
;MQGLSTQIEPIPGRWWKLAGVWALYMAFGLNMAGLAPLVPDIEADLGISHASMGTVLGAWQFIYIFAAIPCGLVLDRMGTRRALFWGALLIGASGIARGFAQEYLHLLAAVALFGLGGPLISAGAPKVVSENFTGAERGLAMGIYITGPGVGAMVSLLFSQPVLMPLLGGRWGLVLILWGFAALAAGLFWLLVGRGVTRSAGPITPSAPLWNEIGAVLSLAPVRLILLMSIGVFSINHAMSNWLVEVLHNFGAGLKQASLLAVVPAVVGIVSALTLPRLATGSRRFGVLITLFSCSLFGSLLFLIGGMGSWLYLALILMGIAGGSMMTVLILTLVEVPGVGERRAGTAGGFFFSAAEIGGVGGPVAIGVLYGGSGGFSSALALLALVALLLIGAVVPLRRLLAGSGKAQ
;
A
#
# COMPACT_ATOMS: atom_id res chain seq x y z
N MET A 1 0.56 -49.04 14.55
CA MET A 1 1.34 -47.82 14.40
C MET A 1 0.41 -46.63 14.63
N GLN A 2 0.38 -46.16 15.89
CA GLN A 2 -0.40 -45.00 16.28
C GLN A 2 0.38 -43.77 15.85
N GLY A 3 -0.12 -43.01 14.86
CA GLY A 3 0.40 -41.73 14.46
C GLY A 3 0.18 -40.73 15.60
N LEU A 4 1.24 -40.36 16.30
CA LEU A 4 1.30 -39.22 17.18
C LEU A 4 1.09 -37.98 16.37
N SER A 5 -0.17 -37.52 16.21
CA SER A 5 -0.48 -36.15 15.84
C SER A 5 -0.01 -35.29 17.02
N THR A 6 1.21 -34.74 16.91
CA THR A 6 1.65 -33.65 17.79
C THR A 6 0.70 -32.49 17.56
N GLN A 7 -0.36 -32.40 18.35
CA GLN A 7 -1.16 -31.20 18.44
C GLN A 7 -0.23 -30.12 19.02
N ILE A 8 0.25 -29.23 18.16
CA ILE A 8 1.00 -28.05 18.60
C ILE A 8 0.01 -27.21 19.41
N GLU A 9 0.25 -27.18 20.73
CA GLU A 9 -0.60 -26.39 21.65
C GLU A 9 -0.66 -24.93 21.15
N PRO A 10 -1.87 -24.34 21.13
CA PRO A 10 -2.04 -22.97 20.67
C PRO A 10 -1.26 -22.01 21.58
N ILE A 11 -0.40 -21.18 20.98
CA ILE A 11 0.39 -20.17 21.71
C ILE A 11 -0.58 -19.24 22.48
N PRO A 12 -0.47 -19.15 23.83
CA PRO A 12 -1.36 -18.30 24.62
C PRO A 12 -1.32 -16.83 24.16
N GLY A 13 -2.50 -16.21 24.07
CA GLY A 13 -2.61 -14.79 23.72
C GLY A 13 -2.33 -14.46 22.25
N ARG A 14 -2.23 -15.43 21.33
CA ARG A 14 -1.95 -15.19 19.90
C ARG A 14 -2.94 -14.23 19.23
N TRP A 15 -4.22 -14.27 19.58
CA TRP A 15 -5.24 -13.37 19.05
C TRP A 15 -5.06 -11.91 19.52
N TRP A 16 -4.58 -11.70 20.75
CA TRP A 16 -4.20 -10.36 21.23
C TRP A 16 -2.97 -9.83 20.49
N LYS A 17 -2.01 -10.68 20.14
CA LYS A 17 -0.87 -10.31 19.30
C LYS A 17 -1.35 -9.93 17.90
N LEU A 18 -2.32 -10.67 17.33
CA LEU A 18 -2.93 -10.34 16.06
C LEU A 18 -3.67 -8.98 16.13
N ALA A 19 -4.43 -8.74 17.20
CA ALA A 19 -5.09 -7.45 17.42
C ALA A 19 -4.09 -6.29 17.50
N GLY A 20 -2.95 -6.49 18.18
CA GLY A 20 -1.87 -5.51 18.25
C GLY A 20 -1.24 -5.22 16.89
N VAL A 21 -0.94 -6.27 16.11
CA VAL A 21 -0.43 -6.11 14.74
C VAL A 21 -1.46 -5.42 13.84
N TRP A 22 -2.72 -5.78 13.95
CA TRP A 22 -3.80 -5.15 13.21
C TRP A 22 -3.93 -3.66 13.54
N ALA A 23 -3.88 -3.30 14.84
CA ALA A 23 -3.91 -1.91 15.28
C ALA A 23 -2.73 -1.09 14.74
N LEU A 24 -1.51 -1.68 14.74
CA LEU A 24 -0.33 -1.05 14.13
C LEU A 24 -0.52 -0.81 12.64
N TYR A 25 -1.08 -1.79 11.93
CA TYR A 25 -1.28 -1.71 10.49
C TYR A 25 -2.42 -0.76 10.13
N MET A 26 -3.46 -0.69 10.97
CA MET A 26 -4.52 0.32 10.87
C MET A 26 -3.94 1.74 11.07
N ALA A 27 -3.09 1.94 12.09
CA ALA A 27 -2.44 3.23 12.33
C ALA A 27 -1.48 3.62 11.20
N PHE A 28 -0.79 2.64 10.57
CA PHE A 28 -0.02 2.84 9.36
C PHE A 28 -0.90 3.39 8.22
N GLY A 29 -2.02 2.73 7.91
CA GLY A 29 -2.94 3.15 6.85
C GLY A 29 -3.60 4.50 7.13
N LEU A 30 -3.94 4.77 8.39
CA LEU A 30 -4.50 6.03 8.86
C LEU A 30 -3.55 7.21 8.59
N ASN A 31 -2.27 7.07 8.94
CA ASN A 31 -1.26 8.10 8.73
C ASN A 31 -0.82 8.19 7.25
N MET A 32 -0.83 7.07 6.51
CA MET A 32 -0.54 7.04 5.09
C MET A 32 -1.57 7.85 4.30
N ALA A 33 -2.85 7.66 4.57
CA ALA A 33 -3.94 8.36 3.89
C ALA A 33 -4.29 9.71 4.53
N GLY A 34 -3.63 10.09 5.64
CA GLY A 34 -4.00 11.24 6.46
C GLY A 34 -3.93 12.58 5.74
N LEU A 35 -3.07 12.73 4.73
CA LEU A 35 -2.93 13.96 3.95
C LEU A 35 -4.02 14.11 2.88
N ALA A 36 -4.43 13.02 2.24
CA ALA A 36 -5.32 13.06 1.07
C ALA A 36 -6.60 13.90 1.26
N PRO A 37 -7.36 13.78 2.37
CA PRO A 37 -8.55 14.61 2.60
C PRO A 37 -8.23 16.07 2.96
N LEU A 38 -6.98 16.43 3.22
CA LEU A 38 -6.56 17.74 3.73
C LEU A 38 -5.73 18.53 2.70
N VAL A 39 -5.49 17.97 1.50
CA VAL A 39 -4.64 18.59 0.47
C VAL A 39 -5.03 20.05 0.19
N PRO A 40 -6.30 20.40 -0.08
CA PRO A 40 -6.66 21.79 -0.37
C PRO A 40 -6.37 22.75 0.79
N ASP A 41 -6.65 22.32 2.02
CA ASP A 41 -6.42 23.14 3.21
C ASP A 41 -4.91 23.37 3.44
N ILE A 42 -4.09 22.34 3.22
CA ILE A 42 -2.63 22.40 3.36
C ILE A 42 -2.03 23.32 2.28
N GLU A 43 -2.46 23.17 1.03
CA GLU A 43 -1.97 24.00 -0.08
C GLU A 43 -2.31 25.46 0.12
N ALA A 44 -3.53 25.75 0.58
CA ALA A 44 -3.98 27.11 0.86
C ALA A 44 -3.20 27.74 2.03
N ASP A 45 -2.95 26.97 3.10
CA ASP A 45 -2.28 27.49 4.31
C ASP A 45 -0.77 27.69 4.11
N LEU A 46 -0.10 26.72 3.44
CA LEU A 46 1.35 26.78 3.18
C LEU A 46 1.72 27.53 1.89
N GLY A 47 0.75 27.93 1.07
CA GLY A 47 0.98 28.61 -0.20
C GLY A 47 1.77 27.77 -1.21
N ILE A 48 1.61 26.44 -1.20
CA ILE A 48 2.33 25.51 -2.07
C ILE A 48 1.49 25.08 -3.28
N SER A 49 2.17 24.78 -4.37
CA SER A 49 1.53 24.30 -5.59
C SER A 49 1.16 22.82 -5.52
N HIS A 50 0.23 22.36 -6.36
CA HIS A 50 -0.08 20.94 -6.55
C HIS A 50 1.16 20.11 -6.91
N ALA A 51 2.10 20.66 -7.70
CA ALA A 51 3.36 20.01 -8.01
C ALA A 51 4.20 19.77 -6.74
N SER A 52 4.32 20.78 -5.88
CA SER A 52 5.01 20.64 -4.59
C SER A 52 4.28 19.65 -3.68
N MET A 53 2.95 19.71 -3.64
CA MET A 53 2.16 18.75 -2.85
C MET A 53 2.30 17.31 -3.38
N GLY A 54 2.37 17.12 -4.68
CA GLY A 54 2.66 15.81 -5.28
C GLY A 54 3.99 15.21 -4.82
N THR A 55 5.04 16.04 -4.68
CA THR A 55 6.34 15.58 -4.14
C THR A 55 6.25 15.26 -2.65
N VAL A 56 5.48 16.00 -1.87
CA VAL A 56 5.19 15.69 -0.46
C VAL A 56 4.48 14.33 -0.34
N LEU A 57 3.44 14.11 -1.15
CA LEU A 57 2.68 12.85 -1.14
C LEU A 57 3.53 11.64 -1.54
N GLY A 58 4.53 11.82 -2.41
CA GLY A 58 5.48 10.78 -2.83
C GLY A 58 6.70 10.59 -1.91
N ALA A 59 6.93 11.49 -0.95
CA ALA A 59 8.18 11.53 -0.19
C ALA A 59 8.42 10.29 0.67
N TRP A 60 7.37 9.73 1.28
CA TRP A 60 7.53 8.56 2.13
C TRP A 60 7.88 7.30 1.33
N GLN A 61 7.32 7.13 0.13
CA GLN A 61 7.64 6.01 -0.76
C GLN A 61 9.09 6.09 -1.24
N PHE A 62 9.55 7.31 -1.54
CA PHE A 62 10.95 7.52 -1.92
C PHE A 62 11.91 7.03 -0.83
N ILE A 63 11.67 7.41 0.41
CA ILE A 63 12.47 6.94 1.54
C ILE A 63 12.28 5.43 1.78
N TYR A 64 11.06 4.92 1.62
CA TYR A 64 10.74 3.50 1.80
C TYR A 64 11.59 2.59 0.90
N ILE A 65 11.82 2.98 -0.37
CA ILE A 65 12.65 2.21 -1.32
C ILE A 65 14.02 1.90 -0.72
N PHE A 66 14.66 2.90 -0.12
CA PHE A 66 15.99 2.76 0.46
C PHE A 66 15.97 2.16 1.88
N ALA A 67 14.90 2.41 2.64
CA ALA A 67 14.78 1.97 4.02
C ALA A 67 14.34 0.48 4.14
N ALA A 68 13.70 -0.10 3.14
CA ALA A 68 13.12 -1.43 3.23
C ALA A 68 14.14 -2.51 3.60
N ILE A 69 15.32 -2.53 2.96
CA ILE A 69 16.37 -3.51 3.22
C ILE A 69 17.02 -3.28 4.60
N PRO A 70 17.48 -2.06 4.96
CA PRO A 70 18.00 -1.80 6.31
C PRO A 70 17.00 -2.12 7.41
N CYS A 71 15.73 -1.78 7.24
CA CYS A 71 14.66 -2.08 8.20
C CYS A 71 14.43 -3.59 8.38
N GLY A 72 14.52 -4.37 7.31
CA GLY A 72 14.50 -5.84 7.39
C GLY A 72 15.63 -6.39 8.26
N LEU A 73 16.86 -5.88 8.07
CA LEU A 73 18.02 -6.26 8.90
C LEU A 73 17.85 -5.84 10.37
N VAL A 74 17.31 -4.66 10.60
CA VAL A 74 16.98 -4.17 11.95
C VAL A 74 15.93 -5.08 12.59
N LEU A 75 14.87 -5.44 11.87
CA LEU A 75 13.83 -6.36 12.32
C LEU A 75 14.40 -7.71 12.76
N ASP A 76 15.33 -8.26 11.98
CA ASP A 76 15.95 -9.54 12.29
C ASP A 76 16.87 -9.47 13.52
N ARG A 77 17.60 -8.37 13.71
CA ARG A 77 18.52 -8.17 14.84
C ARG A 77 17.81 -7.82 16.14
N MET A 78 16.81 -6.92 16.08
CA MET A 78 16.11 -6.41 17.27
C MET A 78 14.96 -7.33 17.72
N GLY A 79 14.44 -8.16 16.79
CA GLY A 79 13.22 -8.93 16.95
C GLY A 79 11.96 -8.13 16.70
N THR A 80 10.89 -8.83 16.30
CA THR A 80 9.61 -8.25 15.85
C THR A 80 8.98 -7.29 16.86
N ARG A 81 9.02 -7.63 18.16
CA ARG A 81 8.39 -6.80 19.20
C ARG A 81 8.95 -5.39 19.26
N ARG A 82 10.28 -5.24 19.28
CA ARG A 82 10.96 -3.93 19.36
C ARG A 82 10.87 -3.19 18.03
N ALA A 83 11.11 -3.89 16.93
CA ALA A 83 11.09 -3.28 15.61
C ALA A 83 9.74 -2.67 15.25
N LEU A 84 8.63 -3.37 15.52
CA LEU A 84 7.27 -2.87 15.31
C LEU A 84 6.97 -1.65 16.19
N PHE A 85 7.45 -1.63 17.45
CA PHE A 85 7.29 -0.46 18.31
C PHE A 85 8.05 0.76 17.77
N TRP A 86 9.30 0.59 17.32
CA TRP A 86 10.06 1.68 16.69
C TRP A 86 9.41 2.15 15.39
N GLY A 87 8.84 1.24 14.61
CA GLY A 87 8.04 1.58 13.44
C GLY A 87 6.85 2.47 13.80
N ALA A 88 6.08 2.10 14.83
CA ALA A 88 4.97 2.91 15.32
C ALA A 88 5.41 4.29 15.87
N LEU A 89 6.55 4.33 16.56
CA LEU A 89 7.13 5.58 17.07
C LEU A 89 7.50 6.53 15.93
N LEU A 90 8.16 6.03 14.89
CA LEU A 90 8.53 6.82 13.71
C LEU A 90 7.30 7.32 12.95
N ILE A 91 6.28 6.47 12.77
CA ILE A 91 5.02 6.85 12.13
C ILE A 91 4.30 7.91 12.96
N GLY A 92 4.21 7.72 14.28
CA GLY A 92 3.60 8.69 15.19
C GLY A 92 4.33 10.03 15.20
N ALA A 93 5.66 9.99 15.28
CA ALA A 93 6.50 11.19 15.20
C ALA A 93 6.31 11.92 13.86
N SER A 94 6.23 11.18 12.74
CA SER A 94 5.91 11.74 11.43
C SER A 94 4.55 12.45 11.44
N GLY A 95 3.49 11.79 11.94
CA GLY A 95 2.16 12.37 12.01
C GLY A 95 2.13 13.67 12.82
N ILE A 96 2.78 13.66 13.98
CA ILE A 96 2.89 14.85 14.85
C ILE A 96 3.72 15.94 14.16
N ALA A 97 4.87 15.61 13.57
CA ALA A 97 5.72 16.58 12.90
C ALA A 97 5.03 17.25 11.70
N ARG A 98 4.22 16.49 10.93
CA ARG A 98 3.38 17.05 9.84
C ARG A 98 2.44 18.14 10.37
N GLY A 99 1.86 17.95 11.56
CA GLY A 99 0.93 18.90 12.13
C GLY A 99 1.56 20.22 12.62
N PHE A 100 2.89 20.26 12.76
CA PHE A 100 3.65 21.47 13.06
C PHE A 100 4.35 22.08 11.83
N ALA A 101 4.11 21.55 10.64
CA ALA A 101 4.72 22.08 9.42
C ALA A 101 4.20 23.49 9.13
N GLN A 102 5.12 24.43 8.89
CA GLN A 102 4.82 25.83 8.58
C GLN A 102 5.25 26.19 7.14
N GLU A 103 5.95 25.29 6.46
CA GLU A 103 6.42 25.46 5.11
C GLU A 103 6.60 24.10 4.42
N TYR A 104 6.82 24.15 3.10
CA TYR A 104 6.99 22.96 2.25
C TYR A 104 8.04 21.98 2.77
N LEU A 105 9.24 22.44 3.10
CA LEU A 105 10.33 21.57 3.53
C LEU A 105 10.07 20.87 4.87
N HIS A 106 9.40 21.55 5.80
CA HIS A 106 9.00 20.92 7.06
C HIS A 106 8.00 19.77 6.81
N LEU A 107 7.00 20.00 5.95
CA LEU A 107 6.01 18.96 5.62
C LEU A 107 6.66 17.81 4.85
N LEU A 108 7.52 18.11 3.87
CA LEU A 108 8.25 17.10 3.08
C LEU A 108 9.10 16.20 3.98
N ALA A 109 9.90 16.79 4.89
CA ALA A 109 10.75 16.04 5.82
C ALA A 109 9.93 15.20 6.80
N ALA A 110 8.82 15.75 7.30
CA ALA A 110 7.91 15.04 8.20
C ALA A 110 7.25 13.83 7.51
N VAL A 111 6.85 13.97 6.24
CA VAL A 111 6.30 12.86 5.45
C VAL A 111 7.39 11.83 5.11
N ALA A 112 8.60 12.28 4.76
CA ALA A 112 9.74 11.41 4.51
C ALA A 112 10.08 10.52 5.72
N LEU A 113 9.95 11.04 6.94
CA LEU A 113 10.16 10.29 8.19
C LEU A 113 9.25 9.06 8.30
N PHE A 114 8.01 9.12 7.79
CA PHE A 114 7.11 7.97 7.74
C PHE A 114 7.72 6.81 6.93
N GLY A 115 8.47 7.13 5.87
CA GLY A 115 9.13 6.15 5.02
C GLY A 115 10.19 5.29 5.75
N LEU A 116 10.71 5.75 6.90
CA LEU A 116 11.59 4.96 7.75
C LEU A 116 10.82 4.00 8.67
N GLY A 117 9.65 4.41 9.15
CA GLY A 117 8.82 3.58 10.04
C GLY A 117 8.00 2.52 9.30
N GLY A 118 7.55 2.83 8.09
CA GLY A 118 6.70 1.97 7.29
C GLY A 118 7.22 0.56 7.07
N PRO A 119 8.46 0.38 6.58
CA PRO A 119 9.05 -0.94 6.33
C PRO A 119 9.13 -1.83 7.57
N LEU A 120 9.34 -1.26 8.77
CA LEU A 120 9.36 -2.02 10.02
C LEU A 120 7.99 -2.66 10.32
N ILE A 121 6.90 -1.91 10.06
CA ILE A 121 5.53 -2.42 10.25
C ILE A 121 5.18 -3.43 9.16
N SER A 122 5.41 -3.09 7.89
CA SER A 122 5.00 -3.93 6.75
C SER A 122 5.75 -5.25 6.65
N ALA A 123 7.03 -5.29 7.04
CA ALA A 123 7.80 -6.52 7.09
C ALA A 123 7.58 -7.29 8.41
N GLY A 124 7.37 -6.59 9.52
CA GLY A 124 7.21 -7.21 10.84
C GLY A 124 5.85 -7.85 11.05
N ALA A 125 4.77 -7.26 10.52
CA ALA A 125 3.41 -7.75 10.71
C ALA A 125 3.21 -9.20 10.21
N PRO A 126 3.54 -9.56 8.95
CA PRO A 126 3.40 -10.93 8.48
C PRO A 126 4.30 -11.91 9.24
N LYS A 127 5.47 -11.45 9.72
CA LYS A 127 6.39 -12.26 10.52
C LYS A 127 5.76 -12.65 11.84
N VAL A 128 5.14 -11.72 12.57
CA VAL A 128 4.40 -12.02 13.82
C VAL A 128 3.28 -13.02 13.55
N VAL A 129 2.50 -12.86 12.47
CA VAL A 129 1.43 -13.81 12.15
C VAL A 129 2.01 -15.19 11.85
N SER A 130 3.08 -15.30 11.06
CA SER A 130 3.70 -16.58 10.71
C SER A 130 4.31 -17.29 11.90
N GLU A 131 4.79 -16.57 12.91
CA GLU A 131 5.40 -17.12 14.14
C GLU A 131 4.35 -17.59 15.17
N ASN A 132 3.13 -17.04 15.13
CA ASN A 132 2.12 -17.31 16.16
C ASN A 132 0.93 -18.15 15.67
N PHE A 133 0.77 -18.36 14.35
CA PHE A 133 -0.35 -19.10 13.76
C PHE A 133 0.14 -20.16 12.79
N THR A 134 -0.54 -21.32 12.76
CA THR A 134 -0.24 -22.44 11.86
C THR A 134 -1.50 -22.93 11.13
N GLY A 135 -1.34 -23.70 10.08
CA GLY A 135 -2.44 -24.32 9.34
C GLY A 135 -3.49 -23.32 8.85
N ALA A 136 -4.76 -23.68 8.94
CA ALA A 136 -5.88 -22.86 8.46
C ALA A 136 -6.01 -21.52 9.22
N GLU A 137 -5.68 -21.49 10.51
CA GLU A 137 -5.73 -20.27 11.31
C GLU A 137 -4.71 -19.23 10.85
N ARG A 138 -3.54 -19.65 10.33
CA ARG A 138 -2.56 -18.74 9.74
C ARG A 138 -3.14 -18.00 8.55
N GLY A 139 -3.90 -18.71 7.69
CA GLY A 139 -4.59 -18.08 6.56
C GLY A 139 -5.60 -17.02 7.01
N LEU A 140 -6.40 -17.35 8.04
CA LEU A 140 -7.36 -16.40 8.62
C LEU A 140 -6.65 -15.17 9.23
N ALA A 141 -5.62 -15.40 10.03
CA ALA A 141 -4.86 -14.31 10.66
C ALA A 141 -4.17 -13.41 9.63
N MET A 142 -3.62 -13.99 8.52
CA MET A 142 -3.09 -13.22 7.39
C MET A 142 -4.16 -12.38 6.73
N GLY A 143 -5.37 -12.92 6.51
CA GLY A 143 -6.51 -12.18 5.98
C GLY A 143 -6.95 -11.02 6.89
N ILE A 144 -6.94 -11.22 8.21
CA ILE A 144 -7.33 -10.19 9.17
C ILE A 144 -6.33 -9.03 9.18
N TYR A 145 -5.03 -9.30 9.39
CA TYR A 145 -4.07 -8.20 9.57
C TYR A 145 -3.96 -7.31 8.33
N ILE A 146 -4.07 -7.89 7.12
CA ILE A 146 -3.94 -7.13 5.87
C ILE A 146 -5.10 -6.14 5.64
N THR A 147 -6.23 -6.28 6.34
CA THR A 147 -7.33 -5.31 6.27
C THR A 147 -6.99 -4.00 7.00
N GLY A 148 -6.02 -4.03 7.91
CA GLY A 148 -5.67 -2.89 8.76
C GLY A 148 -5.44 -1.59 8.00
N PRO A 149 -4.54 -1.53 7.00
CA PRO A 149 -4.27 -0.29 6.27
C PRO A 149 -5.49 0.28 5.54
N GLY A 150 -6.32 -0.59 4.95
CA GLY A 150 -7.55 -0.17 4.28
C GLY A 150 -8.56 0.44 5.26
N VAL A 151 -8.73 -0.18 6.43
CA VAL A 151 -9.59 0.37 7.50
C VAL A 151 -9.04 1.70 8.02
N GLY A 152 -7.73 1.80 8.22
CA GLY A 152 -7.08 3.05 8.63
C GLY A 152 -7.27 4.18 7.63
N ALA A 153 -7.09 3.91 6.35
CA ALA A 153 -7.33 4.89 5.29
C ALA A 153 -8.80 5.32 5.24
N MET A 154 -9.73 4.38 5.40
CA MET A 154 -11.16 4.67 5.46
C MET A 154 -11.52 5.53 6.68
N VAL A 155 -10.94 5.25 7.85
CA VAL A 155 -11.11 6.09 9.05
C VAL A 155 -10.60 7.51 8.80
N SER A 156 -9.44 7.68 8.15
CA SER A 156 -8.95 9.01 7.78
C SER A 156 -9.94 9.77 6.91
N LEU A 157 -10.47 9.15 5.86
CA LEU A 157 -11.44 9.78 4.95
C LEU A 157 -12.76 10.12 5.65
N LEU A 158 -13.27 9.22 6.49
CA LEU A 158 -14.54 9.40 7.20
C LEU A 158 -14.48 10.48 8.28
N PHE A 159 -13.33 10.66 8.91
CA PHE A 159 -13.25 11.51 10.10
C PHE A 159 -12.47 12.81 9.87
N SER A 160 -11.45 12.88 9.01
CA SER A 160 -10.62 14.09 8.87
C SER A 160 -11.45 15.30 8.45
N GLN A 161 -11.99 15.32 7.24
CA GLN A 161 -12.77 16.47 6.73
C GLN A 161 -14.19 16.53 7.31
N PRO A 162 -14.96 15.41 7.40
CA PRO A 162 -16.34 15.51 7.84
C PRO A 162 -16.53 15.86 9.32
N VAL A 163 -15.58 15.47 10.19
CA VAL A 163 -15.73 15.52 11.65
C VAL A 163 -14.64 16.37 12.31
N LEU A 164 -13.36 16.02 12.10
CA LEU A 164 -12.27 16.62 12.84
C LEU A 164 -11.96 18.05 12.40
N MET A 165 -12.01 18.36 11.11
CA MET A 165 -11.78 19.72 10.63
C MET A 165 -12.76 20.72 11.26
N PRO A 166 -14.11 20.50 11.25
CA PRO A 166 -15.04 21.36 11.93
C PRO A 166 -14.80 21.44 13.45
N LEU A 167 -14.55 20.30 14.12
CA LEU A 167 -14.33 20.26 15.57
C LEU A 167 -13.06 20.98 16.01
N LEU A 168 -12.02 20.99 15.15
CA LEU A 168 -10.72 21.58 15.44
C LEU A 168 -10.56 22.99 14.85
N GLY A 169 -11.66 23.61 14.44
CA GLY A 169 -11.68 25.00 13.91
C GLY A 169 -10.90 25.16 12.59
N GLY A 170 -10.96 24.17 11.70
CA GLY A 170 -10.29 24.19 10.40
C GLY A 170 -8.77 23.97 10.45
N ARG A 171 -8.21 23.62 11.59
CA ARG A 171 -6.75 23.44 11.77
C ARG A 171 -6.32 22.02 11.35
N TRP A 172 -5.97 21.85 10.10
CA TRP A 172 -5.52 20.57 9.52
C TRP A 172 -4.34 19.94 10.28
N GLY A 173 -3.42 20.76 10.80
CA GLY A 173 -2.28 20.28 11.57
C GLY A 173 -2.68 19.49 12.81
N LEU A 174 -3.76 19.90 13.52
CA LEU A 174 -4.26 19.17 14.69
C LEU A 174 -4.85 17.80 14.33
N VAL A 175 -5.44 17.67 13.13
CA VAL A 175 -5.92 16.38 12.62
C VAL A 175 -4.74 15.41 12.47
N LEU A 176 -3.64 15.86 11.85
CA LEU A 176 -2.45 15.03 11.66
C LEU A 176 -1.74 14.67 12.97
N ILE A 177 -1.70 15.61 13.92
CA ILE A 177 -1.21 15.35 15.29
C ILE A 177 -2.04 14.24 15.96
N LEU A 178 -3.37 14.30 15.85
CA LEU A 178 -4.25 13.26 16.40
C LEU A 178 -3.97 11.88 15.79
N TRP A 179 -3.77 11.83 14.47
CA TRP A 179 -3.41 10.57 13.79
C TRP A 179 -2.02 10.07 14.20
N GLY A 180 -1.08 10.98 14.46
CA GLY A 180 0.22 10.64 15.03
C GLY A 180 0.10 10.01 16.42
N PHE A 181 -0.73 10.59 17.30
CA PHE A 181 -1.00 10.00 18.62
C PHE A 181 -1.71 8.65 18.53
N ALA A 182 -2.59 8.44 17.55
CA ALA A 182 -3.21 7.13 17.33
C ALA A 182 -2.13 6.06 17.00
N ALA A 183 -1.10 6.42 16.22
CA ALA A 183 0.02 5.50 15.95
C ALA A 183 0.86 5.21 17.20
N LEU A 184 1.12 6.21 18.04
CA LEU A 184 1.81 6.00 19.31
C LEU A 184 1.00 5.12 20.26
N ALA A 185 -0.32 5.31 20.33
CA ALA A 185 -1.23 4.49 21.14
C ALA A 185 -1.24 3.02 20.66
N ALA A 186 -1.27 2.79 19.33
CA ALA A 186 -1.15 1.47 18.75
C ALA A 186 0.21 0.82 19.08
N GLY A 187 1.30 1.60 19.06
CA GLY A 187 2.63 1.16 19.48
C GLY A 187 2.70 0.75 20.94
N LEU A 188 2.08 1.52 21.85
CA LEU A 188 1.98 1.19 23.26
C LEU A 188 1.12 -0.05 23.49
N PHE A 189 -0.02 -0.17 22.83
CA PHE A 189 -0.85 -1.37 22.86
C PHE A 189 -0.06 -2.59 22.40
N TRP A 190 0.71 -2.47 21.31
CA TRP A 190 1.59 -3.55 20.85
C TRP A 190 2.63 -3.96 21.90
N LEU A 191 3.25 -3.02 22.62
CA LEU A 191 4.19 -3.36 23.71
C LEU A 191 3.54 -4.17 24.82
N LEU A 192 2.25 -3.96 25.08
CA LEU A 192 1.52 -4.71 26.11
C LEU A 192 1.23 -6.14 25.66
N VAL A 193 0.69 -6.30 24.43
CA VAL A 193 0.22 -7.60 23.92
C VAL A 193 1.32 -8.44 23.24
N GLY A 194 2.36 -7.80 22.72
CA GLY A 194 3.48 -8.43 22.01
C GLY A 194 4.52 -9.11 22.92
N ARG A 195 4.22 -9.30 24.22
CA ARG A 195 5.09 -10.03 25.14
C ARG A 195 5.18 -11.51 24.74
N GLY A 196 6.37 -12.09 24.82
CA GLY A 196 6.60 -13.49 24.45
C GLY A 196 6.62 -13.77 22.93
N VAL A 197 6.68 -12.74 22.09
CA VAL A 197 7.10 -12.92 20.70
C VAL A 197 8.59 -13.17 20.72
N THR A 198 8.97 -14.42 20.46
CA THR A 198 10.36 -14.91 20.55
C THR A 198 11.21 -14.27 19.46
N ARG A 199 12.48 -14.04 19.76
CA ARG A 199 13.50 -13.82 18.72
C ARG A 199 13.48 -15.05 17.81
N SER A 200 13.15 -14.89 16.55
CA SER A 200 13.35 -15.96 15.56
C SER A 200 14.83 -16.38 15.64
N ALA A 201 15.06 -17.63 15.94
CA ALA A 201 16.41 -18.16 16.09
C ALA A 201 17.08 -18.18 14.71
N GLY A 202 18.11 -17.40 14.58
CA GLY A 202 19.10 -17.48 13.53
C GLY A 202 18.82 -16.70 12.26
N PRO A 203 19.85 -16.08 11.69
CA PRO A 203 19.81 -15.64 10.31
C PRO A 203 19.56 -16.86 9.43
N ILE A 204 18.61 -16.76 8.52
CA ILE A 204 18.56 -17.65 7.36
C ILE A 204 19.91 -17.44 6.69
N THR A 205 20.85 -18.39 6.89
CA THR A 205 22.14 -18.38 6.19
C THR A 205 21.78 -18.48 4.72
N PRO A 206 22.07 -17.46 3.90
CA PRO A 206 21.83 -17.55 2.48
C PRO A 206 22.69 -18.72 1.97
N SER A 207 22.06 -19.72 1.38
CA SER A 207 22.76 -20.89 0.80
C SER A 207 23.61 -20.51 -0.42
N ALA A 208 23.55 -19.25 -0.86
CA ALA A 208 24.35 -18.65 -1.92
C ALA A 208 24.61 -17.17 -1.63
N PRO A 209 25.68 -16.56 -2.17
CA PRO A 209 25.87 -15.11 -2.09
C PRO A 209 24.64 -14.36 -2.60
N LEU A 210 24.19 -13.35 -1.84
CA LEU A 210 22.98 -12.57 -2.13
C LEU A 210 22.95 -12.06 -3.57
N TRP A 211 24.10 -11.65 -4.11
CA TRP A 211 24.23 -11.16 -5.47
C TRP A 211 23.91 -12.21 -6.54
N ASN A 212 24.20 -13.48 -6.29
CA ASN A 212 23.88 -14.57 -7.20
C ASN A 212 22.37 -14.85 -7.24
N GLU A 213 21.70 -14.80 -6.10
CA GLU A 213 20.24 -14.93 -6.04
C GLU A 213 19.53 -13.75 -6.71
N ILE A 214 20.05 -12.54 -6.51
CA ILE A 214 19.60 -11.31 -7.19
C ILE A 214 19.72 -11.47 -8.72
N GLY A 215 20.90 -11.83 -9.20
CA GLY A 215 21.16 -12.04 -10.62
C GLY A 215 20.26 -13.12 -11.23
N ALA A 216 20.06 -14.22 -10.51
CA ALA A 216 19.21 -15.31 -10.95
C ALA A 216 17.73 -14.91 -11.08
N VAL A 217 17.20 -14.11 -10.14
CA VAL A 217 15.81 -13.62 -10.20
C VAL A 217 15.62 -12.58 -11.31
N LEU A 218 16.53 -11.62 -11.44
CA LEU A 218 16.46 -10.56 -12.44
C LEU A 218 16.81 -11.04 -13.88
N SER A 219 17.47 -12.19 -14.04
CA SER A 219 17.70 -12.78 -15.36
C SER A 219 16.42 -13.29 -16.02
N LEU A 220 15.38 -13.62 -15.23
CA LEU A 220 14.11 -14.14 -15.72
C LEU A 220 13.29 -13.04 -16.42
N ALA A 221 13.04 -13.18 -17.71
CA ALA A 221 12.28 -12.22 -18.50
C ALA A 221 10.85 -11.97 -17.96
N PRO A 222 10.07 -13.01 -17.52
CA PRO A 222 8.78 -12.77 -16.89
C PRO A 222 8.87 -11.90 -15.64
N VAL A 223 9.91 -12.08 -14.81
CA VAL A 223 10.11 -11.28 -13.59
C VAL A 223 10.31 -9.82 -13.96
N ARG A 224 11.24 -9.51 -14.87
CA ARG A 224 11.49 -8.12 -15.30
C ARG A 224 10.21 -7.43 -15.80
N LEU A 225 9.38 -8.14 -16.57
CA LEU A 225 8.12 -7.60 -17.05
C LEU A 225 7.12 -7.34 -15.91
N ILE A 226 7.02 -8.28 -14.96
CA ILE A 226 6.15 -8.09 -13.77
C ILE A 226 6.64 -6.91 -12.92
N LEU A 227 7.95 -6.73 -12.74
CA LEU A 227 8.51 -5.57 -12.04
C LEU A 227 8.15 -4.26 -12.76
N LEU A 228 8.24 -4.22 -14.08
CA LEU A 228 7.81 -3.05 -14.86
C LEU A 228 6.30 -2.80 -14.72
N MET A 229 5.48 -3.84 -14.77
CA MET A 229 4.02 -3.73 -14.56
C MET A 229 3.69 -3.24 -13.14
N SER A 230 4.48 -3.62 -12.13
CA SER A 230 4.26 -3.17 -10.75
C SER A 230 4.41 -1.67 -10.59
N ILE A 231 5.32 -1.03 -11.34
CA ILE A 231 5.47 0.43 -11.39
C ILE A 231 4.15 1.08 -11.84
N GLY A 232 3.55 0.58 -12.93
CA GLY A 232 2.27 1.10 -13.43
C GLY A 232 1.12 0.89 -12.44
N VAL A 233 1.03 -0.29 -11.82
CA VAL A 233 0.01 -0.61 -10.81
C VAL A 233 0.10 0.34 -9.62
N PHE A 234 1.30 0.57 -9.09
CA PHE A 234 1.49 1.47 -7.95
C PHE A 234 1.30 2.94 -8.33
N SER A 235 1.71 3.33 -9.55
CA SER A 235 1.41 4.69 -10.06
C SER A 235 -0.08 4.98 -10.01
N ILE A 236 -0.93 4.07 -10.52
CA ILE A 236 -2.38 4.25 -10.50
C ILE A 236 -2.91 4.26 -9.07
N ASN A 237 -2.53 3.26 -8.24
CA ASN A 237 -3.04 3.14 -6.88
C ASN A 237 -2.68 4.35 -6.01
N HIS A 238 -1.42 4.76 -5.99
CA HIS A 238 -0.97 5.87 -5.16
C HIS A 238 -1.42 7.23 -5.70
N ALA A 239 -1.49 7.39 -7.03
CA ALA A 239 -2.09 8.58 -7.63
C ALA A 239 -3.53 8.76 -7.15
N MET A 240 -4.36 7.73 -7.32
CA MET A 240 -5.78 7.82 -6.95
C MET A 240 -5.99 7.90 -5.44
N SER A 241 -5.28 7.13 -4.63
CA SER A 241 -5.45 7.19 -3.17
C SER A 241 -5.04 8.54 -2.56
N ASN A 242 -4.11 9.26 -3.16
CA ASN A 242 -3.65 10.55 -2.65
C ASN A 242 -4.46 11.75 -3.21
N TRP A 243 -4.91 11.67 -4.46
CA TRP A 243 -5.52 12.81 -5.15
C TRP A 243 -7.04 12.69 -5.35
N LEU A 244 -7.66 11.55 -5.02
CA LEU A 244 -9.08 11.32 -5.33
C LEU A 244 -9.99 12.37 -4.68
N VAL A 245 -9.73 12.77 -3.44
CA VAL A 245 -10.54 13.79 -2.74
C VAL A 245 -10.46 15.12 -3.49
N GLU A 246 -9.26 15.50 -3.95
CA GLU A 246 -9.04 16.74 -4.71
C GLU A 246 -9.67 16.66 -6.11
N VAL A 247 -9.57 15.52 -6.79
CA VAL A 247 -10.26 15.29 -8.07
C VAL A 247 -11.77 15.47 -7.92
N LEU A 248 -12.36 14.87 -6.87
CA LEU A 248 -13.79 14.99 -6.58
C LEU A 248 -14.19 16.43 -6.21
N HIS A 249 -13.31 17.13 -5.48
CA HIS A 249 -13.50 18.54 -5.15
C HIS A 249 -13.50 19.40 -6.41
N ASN A 250 -12.56 19.17 -7.31
CA ASN A 250 -12.48 19.85 -8.62
C ASN A 250 -13.72 19.56 -9.49
N PHE A 251 -14.39 18.42 -9.34
CA PHE A 251 -15.66 18.11 -10.00
C PHE A 251 -16.88 18.81 -9.38
N GLY A 252 -16.68 19.61 -8.32
CA GLY A 252 -17.73 20.42 -7.67
C GLY A 252 -18.26 19.81 -6.37
N ALA A 253 -17.70 18.72 -5.86
CA ALA A 253 -18.03 18.22 -4.53
C ALA A 253 -17.47 19.15 -3.44
N GLY A 254 -18.21 19.43 -2.39
CA GLY A 254 -17.62 20.00 -1.18
C GLY A 254 -16.61 19.03 -0.54
N LEU A 255 -15.57 19.52 0.16
CA LEU A 255 -14.50 18.68 0.73
C LEU A 255 -15.03 17.53 1.60
N LYS A 256 -16.05 17.80 2.41
CA LYS A 256 -16.74 16.77 3.21
C LYS A 256 -17.35 15.67 2.31
N GLN A 257 -18.05 16.06 1.25
CA GLN A 257 -18.68 15.12 0.32
C GLN A 257 -17.62 14.34 -0.47
N ALA A 258 -16.57 15.00 -0.94
CA ALA A 258 -15.45 14.39 -1.64
C ALA A 258 -14.76 13.31 -0.78
N SER A 259 -14.48 13.60 0.49
CA SER A 259 -13.91 12.64 1.44
C SER A 259 -14.82 11.43 1.65
N LEU A 260 -16.13 11.63 1.79
CA LEU A 260 -17.09 10.54 1.96
C LEU A 260 -17.20 9.68 0.69
N LEU A 261 -17.19 10.29 -0.50
CA LEU A 261 -17.20 9.56 -1.77
C LEU A 261 -15.92 8.75 -1.99
N ALA A 262 -14.77 9.26 -1.53
CA ALA A 262 -13.50 8.55 -1.61
C ALA A 262 -13.45 7.27 -0.74
N VAL A 263 -14.40 7.07 0.17
CA VAL A 263 -14.57 5.82 0.92
C VAL A 263 -15.09 4.69 0.02
N VAL A 264 -15.87 5.00 -1.03
CA VAL A 264 -16.46 4.00 -1.92
C VAL A 264 -15.40 3.05 -2.52
N PRO A 265 -14.35 3.54 -3.22
CA PRO A 265 -13.33 2.66 -3.76
C PRO A 265 -12.53 1.93 -2.66
N ALA A 266 -12.38 2.49 -1.46
CA ALA A 266 -11.72 1.80 -0.35
C ALA A 266 -12.52 0.56 0.11
N VAL A 267 -13.84 0.69 0.29
CA VAL A 267 -14.73 -0.42 0.66
C VAL A 267 -14.77 -1.48 -0.44
N VAL A 268 -15.00 -1.05 -1.70
CA VAL A 268 -15.01 -1.94 -2.86
C VAL A 268 -13.67 -2.65 -3.02
N GLY A 269 -12.55 -1.95 -2.76
CA GLY A 269 -11.21 -2.50 -2.80
C GLY A 269 -10.98 -3.60 -1.77
N ILE A 270 -11.49 -3.47 -0.55
CA ILE A 270 -11.43 -4.52 0.48
C ILE A 270 -12.18 -5.78 0.00
N VAL A 271 -13.40 -5.61 -0.51
CA VAL A 271 -14.18 -6.73 -1.06
C VAL A 271 -13.46 -7.38 -2.24
N SER A 272 -12.92 -6.58 -3.16
CA SER A 272 -12.13 -7.04 -4.29
C SER A 272 -10.91 -7.86 -3.84
N ALA A 273 -10.13 -7.34 -2.89
CA ALA A 273 -8.94 -7.99 -2.36
C ALA A 273 -9.21 -9.36 -1.72
N LEU A 274 -10.38 -9.53 -1.13
CA LEU A 274 -10.81 -10.79 -0.51
C LEU A 274 -11.36 -11.81 -1.50
N THR A 275 -11.83 -11.38 -2.67
CA THR A 275 -12.56 -12.24 -3.63
C THR A 275 -11.76 -12.56 -4.89
N LEU A 276 -11.27 -11.54 -5.61
CA LEU A 276 -10.71 -11.70 -6.95
C LEU A 276 -9.38 -12.48 -7.01
N PRO A 277 -8.45 -12.36 -6.05
CA PRO A 277 -7.22 -13.16 -6.07
C PRO A 277 -7.47 -14.65 -6.03
N ARG A 278 -8.56 -15.10 -5.39
CA ARG A 278 -8.96 -16.52 -5.35
C ARG A 278 -9.36 -17.07 -6.73
N LEU A 279 -9.81 -16.21 -7.65
CA LEU A 279 -10.14 -16.56 -9.01
C LEU A 279 -8.92 -16.58 -9.94
N ALA A 280 -7.80 -15.98 -9.52
CA ALA A 280 -6.59 -15.81 -10.30
C ALA A 280 -5.69 -17.06 -10.26
N THR A 281 -6.24 -18.25 -10.47
CA THR A 281 -5.51 -19.52 -10.46
C THR A 281 -5.19 -19.99 -11.88
N GLY A 282 -4.04 -20.61 -12.08
CA GLY A 282 -3.62 -21.18 -13.37
C GLY A 282 -3.72 -20.15 -14.51
N SER A 283 -4.33 -20.53 -15.62
CA SER A 283 -4.49 -19.66 -16.80
C SER A 283 -5.53 -18.54 -16.62
N ARG A 284 -6.45 -18.69 -15.66
CA ARG A 284 -7.48 -17.67 -15.38
C ARG A 284 -6.88 -16.36 -14.88
N ARG A 285 -5.67 -16.38 -14.28
CA ARG A 285 -4.97 -15.18 -13.79
C ARG A 285 -4.83 -14.08 -14.84
N PHE A 286 -4.57 -14.44 -16.10
CA PHE A 286 -4.44 -13.47 -17.18
C PHE A 286 -5.76 -12.76 -17.49
N GLY A 287 -6.88 -13.51 -17.47
CA GLY A 287 -8.22 -12.93 -17.60
C GLY A 287 -8.52 -11.97 -16.44
N VAL A 288 -8.22 -12.38 -15.20
CA VAL A 288 -8.39 -11.52 -14.01
C VAL A 288 -7.54 -10.25 -14.12
N LEU A 289 -6.25 -10.34 -14.53
CA LEU A 289 -5.40 -9.16 -14.74
C LEU A 289 -5.98 -8.22 -15.79
N ILE A 290 -6.42 -8.75 -16.96
CA ILE A 290 -7.05 -7.95 -18.01
C ILE A 290 -8.31 -7.25 -17.45
N THR A 291 -9.16 -7.97 -16.75
CA THR A 291 -10.37 -7.39 -16.14
C THR A 291 -10.02 -6.25 -15.18
N LEU A 292 -9.05 -6.45 -14.28
CA LEU A 292 -8.62 -5.44 -13.32
C LEU A 292 -8.04 -4.19 -13.99
N PHE A 293 -7.17 -4.37 -14.97
CA PHE A 293 -6.59 -3.26 -15.72
C PHE A 293 -7.65 -2.55 -16.59
N SER A 294 -8.64 -3.30 -17.13
CA SER A 294 -9.78 -2.71 -17.83
C SER A 294 -10.67 -1.91 -16.88
N CYS A 295 -10.92 -2.38 -15.65
CA CYS A 295 -11.63 -1.59 -14.65
C CYS A 295 -10.89 -0.27 -14.36
N SER A 296 -9.56 -0.30 -14.23
CA SER A 296 -8.76 0.91 -14.06
C SER A 296 -8.82 1.84 -15.27
N LEU A 297 -8.74 1.30 -16.49
CA LEU A 297 -8.85 2.07 -17.73
C LEU A 297 -10.21 2.76 -17.82
N PHE A 298 -11.31 2.00 -17.74
CA PHE A 298 -12.65 2.54 -17.85
C PHE A 298 -12.98 3.50 -16.69
N GLY A 299 -12.53 3.20 -15.47
CA GLY A 299 -12.65 4.11 -14.33
C GLY A 299 -11.98 5.45 -14.60
N SER A 300 -10.72 5.45 -15.11
CA SER A 300 -10.01 6.67 -15.49
C SER A 300 -10.70 7.44 -16.62
N LEU A 301 -11.22 6.73 -17.64
CA LEU A 301 -11.96 7.36 -18.76
C LEU A 301 -13.29 7.97 -18.28
N LEU A 302 -14.00 7.34 -17.35
CA LEU A 302 -15.23 7.90 -16.77
C LEU A 302 -14.93 9.16 -15.93
N PHE A 303 -13.80 9.20 -15.21
CA PHE A 303 -13.37 10.42 -14.52
C PHE A 303 -13.06 11.55 -15.51
N LEU A 304 -12.62 11.27 -16.74
CA LEU A 304 -12.40 12.29 -17.76
C LEU A 304 -13.68 13.00 -18.23
N ILE A 305 -14.85 12.34 -18.07
CA ILE A 305 -16.14 12.99 -18.35
C ILE A 305 -16.35 14.16 -17.38
N GLY A 306 -15.82 14.05 -16.15
CA GLY A 306 -15.90 15.06 -15.11
C GLY A 306 -17.30 15.23 -14.50
N GLY A 307 -17.38 16.07 -13.48
CA GLY A 307 -18.63 16.43 -12.81
C GLY A 307 -19.21 15.32 -11.91
N MET A 308 -20.36 15.64 -11.29
CA MET A 308 -21.03 14.83 -10.27
C MET A 308 -22.17 13.95 -10.85
N GLY A 309 -22.00 13.48 -12.08
CA GLY A 309 -23.00 12.61 -12.73
C GLY A 309 -22.99 11.17 -12.21
N SER A 310 -23.98 10.37 -12.64
CA SER A 310 -24.10 8.95 -12.21
C SER A 310 -22.91 8.08 -12.62
N TRP A 311 -22.20 8.41 -13.69
CA TRP A 311 -20.97 7.75 -14.11
C TRP A 311 -19.84 7.85 -13.09
N LEU A 312 -19.87 8.86 -12.20
CA LEU A 312 -18.89 9.00 -11.13
C LEU A 312 -18.92 7.81 -10.18
N TYR A 313 -20.09 7.35 -9.78
CA TYR A 313 -20.22 6.18 -8.89
C TYR A 313 -19.68 4.92 -9.54
N LEU A 314 -19.93 4.74 -10.85
CA LEU A 314 -19.36 3.63 -11.62
C LEU A 314 -17.82 3.73 -11.67
N ALA A 315 -17.27 4.93 -11.89
CA ALA A 315 -15.83 5.14 -11.89
C ALA A 315 -15.20 4.78 -10.53
N LEU A 316 -15.80 5.21 -9.42
CA LEU A 316 -15.35 4.90 -8.05
C LEU A 316 -15.37 3.37 -7.78
N ILE A 317 -16.42 2.67 -8.21
CA ILE A 317 -16.54 1.22 -8.07
C ILE A 317 -15.46 0.51 -8.91
N LEU A 318 -15.29 0.89 -10.19
CA LEU A 318 -14.28 0.28 -11.06
C LEU A 318 -12.86 0.50 -10.53
N MET A 319 -12.55 1.71 -10.05
CA MET A 319 -11.25 2.00 -9.45
C MET A 319 -11.04 1.21 -8.14
N GLY A 320 -12.09 1.03 -7.35
CA GLY A 320 -12.04 0.19 -6.14
C GLY A 320 -11.74 -1.28 -6.47
N ILE A 321 -12.44 -1.85 -7.47
CA ILE A 321 -12.21 -3.23 -7.94
C ILE A 321 -10.75 -3.39 -8.37
N ALA A 322 -10.26 -2.49 -9.19
CA ALA A 322 -8.88 -2.51 -9.68
C ALA A 322 -7.88 -2.36 -8.52
N GLY A 323 -7.98 -1.28 -7.75
CA GLY A 323 -7.03 -0.93 -6.69
C GLY A 323 -6.89 -1.99 -5.61
N GLY A 324 -7.97 -2.69 -5.25
CA GLY A 324 -7.94 -3.72 -4.23
C GLY A 324 -7.18 -4.99 -4.64
N SER A 325 -7.13 -5.34 -5.92
CA SER A 325 -6.65 -6.66 -6.35
C SER A 325 -5.46 -6.66 -7.31
N MET A 326 -5.20 -5.59 -8.05
CA MET A 326 -4.14 -5.56 -9.07
C MET A 326 -2.78 -6.00 -8.52
N MET A 327 -2.37 -5.42 -7.39
CA MET A 327 -1.09 -5.75 -6.74
C MET A 327 -1.02 -7.22 -6.34
N THR A 328 -2.06 -7.71 -5.65
CA THR A 328 -2.09 -9.08 -5.12
C THR A 328 -2.02 -10.12 -6.24
N VAL A 329 -2.79 -9.92 -7.32
CA VAL A 329 -2.79 -10.85 -8.45
C VAL A 329 -1.44 -10.82 -9.19
N LEU A 330 -0.81 -9.66 -9.28
CA LEU A 330 0.50 -9.53 -9.91
C LEU A 330 1.61 -10.19 -9.07
N ILE A 331 1.58 -10.06 -7.74
CA ILE A 331 2.51 -10.76 -6.83
C ILE A 331 2.29 -12.28 -6.90
N LEU A 332 1.05 -12.76 -6.90
CA LEU A 332 0.76 -14.18 -7.07
C LEU A 332 1.35 -14.70 -8.40
N THR A 333 1.22 -13.92 -9.47
CA THR A 333 1.81 -14.27 -10.76
C THR A 333 3.33 -14.33 -10.69
N LEU A 334 3.99 -13.43 -9.94
CA LEU A 334 5.43 -13.41 -9.74
C LEU A 334 5.95 -14.66 -9.02
N VAL A 335 5.29 -15.05 -7.94
CA VAL A 335 5.71 -16.22 -7.14
C VAL A 335 5.59 -17.53 -7.95
N GLU A 336 4.64 -17.58 -8.87
CA GLU A 336 4.44 -18.75 -9.73
C GLU A 336 5.30 -18.76 -11.00
N VAL A 337 6.21 -17.78 -11.19
CA VAL A 337 7.17 -17.80 -12.29
C VAL A 337 8.13 -19.00 -12.10
N PRO A 338 8.30 -19.87 -13.13
CA PRO A 338 9.30 -20.93 -13.09
C PRO A 338 10.70 -20.35 -12.79
N GLY A 339 11.38 -20.93 -11.80
CA GLY A 339 12.68 -20.44 -11.32
C GLY A 339 12.62 -19.41 -10.17
N VAL A 340 11.46 -18.89 -9.81
CA VAL A 340 11.23 -18.14 -8.56
C VAL A 340 10.82 -19.12 -7.45
N GLY A 341 9.62 -19.70 -7.51
CA GLY A 341 9.11 -20.65 -6.54
C GLY A 341 9.18 -20.16 -5.10
N GLU A 342 8.89 -21.05 -4.14
CA GLU A 342 8.92 -20.71 -2.70
C GLU A 342 10.30 -20.25 -2.22
N ARG A 343 11.37 -20.82 -2.77
CA ARG A 343 12.75 -20.54 -2.36
C ARG A 343 13.17 -19.08 -2.60
N ARG A 344 12.72 -18.47 -3.70
CA ARG A 344 13.10 -17.11 -4.12
C ARG A 344 11.97 -16.10 -4.00
N ALA A 345 10.82 -16.54 -3.50
CA ALA A 345 9.62 -15.68 -3.34
C ALA A 345 9.90 -14.42 -2.51
N GLY A 346 10.71 -14.54 -1.45
CA GLY A 346 11.10 -13.41 -0.62
C GLY A 346 11.95 -12.39 -1.38
N THR A 347 12.98 -12.84 -2.10
CA THR A 347 13.84 -11.97 -2.91
C THR A 347 13.06 -11.32 -4.05
N ALA A 348 12.25 -12.10 -4.78
CA ALA A 348 11.42 -11.59 -5.87
C ALA A 348 10.36 -10.59 -5.37
N GLY A 349 9.73 -10.85 -4.20
CA GLY A 349 8.79 -9.94 -3.55
C GLY A 349 9.45 -8.63 -3.11
N GLY A 350 10.68 -8.69 -2.58
CA GLY A 350 11.45 -7.51 -2.25
C GLY A 350 11.70 -6.62 -3.46
N PHE A 351 12.13 -7.20 -4.59
CA PHE A 351 12.29 -6.47 -5.84
C PHE A 351 10.98 -5.92 -6.39
N PHE A 352 9.88 -6.69 -6.24
CA PHE A 352 8.56 -6.24 -6.65
C PHE A 352 8.18 -4.94 -5.94
N PHE A 353 8.27 -4.90 -4.61
CA PHE A 353 7.94 -3.69 -3.85
C PHE A 353 8.91 -2.55 -4.13
N SER A 354 10.21 -2.81 -4.23
CA SER A 354 11.19 -1.76 -4.57
C SER A 354 10.92 -1.14 -5.94
N ALA A 355 10.59 -1.95 -6.95
CA ALA A 355 10.22 -1.45 -8.26
C ALA A 355 8.86 -0.73 -8.22
N ALA A 356 7.88 -1.31 -7.56
CA ALA A 356 6.53 -0.77 -7.45
C ALA A 356 6.52 0.63 -6.81
N GLU A 357 7.33 0.86 -5.78
CA GLU A 357 7.40 2.16 -5.10
C GLU A 357 7.98 3.28 -6.00
N ILE A 358 8.68 2.95 -7.08
CA ILE A 358 9.02 3.95 -8.12
C ILE A 358 7.72 4.54 -8.69
N GLY A 359 6.72 3.70 -8.94
CA GLY A 359 5.38 4.13 -9.32
C GLY A 359 4.63 4.83 -8.18
N GLY A 360 4.85 4.36 -6.94
CA GLY A 360 4.31 4.98 -5.73
C GLY A 360 4.74 6.43 -5.55
N VAL A 361 5.98 6.75 -5.89
CA VAL A 361 6.49 8.14 -5.96
C VAL A 361 5.97 8.84 -7.21
N GLY A 362 6.14 8.20 -8.37
CA GLY A 362 5.88 8.81 -9.68
C GLY A 362 4.41 9.16 -9.90
N GLY A 363 3.47 8.35 -9.39
CA GLY A 363 2.04 8.59 -9.55
C GLY A 363 1.57 9.92 -8.96
N PRO A 364 1.71 10.15 -7.65
CA PRO A 364 1.32 11.41 -7.02
C PRO A 364 2.06 12.63 -7.59
N VAL A 365 3.36 12.51 -7.86
CA VAL A 365 4.16 13.59 -8.47
C VAL A 365 3.66 13.93 -9.87
N ALA A 366 3.41 12.92 -10.70
CA ALA A 366 2.93 13.14 -12.07
C ALA A 366 1.56 13.85 -12.09
N ILE A 367 0.63 13.46 -11.19
CA ILE A 367 -0.67 14.16 -11.09
C ILE A 367 -0.45 15.63 -10.68
N GLY A 368 0.33 15.88 -9.63
CA GLY A 368 0.58 17.24 -9.17
C GLY A 368 1.21 18.14 -10.24
N VAL A 369 2.18 17.63 -10.99
CA VAL A 369 2.83 18.37 -12.09
C VAL A 369 1.87 18.61 -13.26
N LEU A 370 1.09 17.61 -13.65
CA LEU A 370 0.17 17.71 -14.78
C LEU A 370 -1.04 18.60 -14.49
N TYR A 371 -1.44 18.73 -13.22
CA TYR A 371 -2.50 19.64 -12.81
C TYR A 371 -2.14 21.12 -13.03
N GLY A 372 -0.86 21.50 -12.86
CA GLY A 372 -0.38 22.87 -13.10
C GLY A 372 -0.49 23.35 -14.54
N GLY A 373 -0.87 22.48 -15.49
CA GLY A 373 -1.18 22.82 -16.87
C GLY A 373 -2.62 23.31 -17.04
N SER A 374 -2.96 23.78 -18.24
CA SER A 374 -4.24 24.42 -18.60
C SER A 374 -5.49 23.51 -18.52
N GLY A 375 -5.37 22.24 -18.14
CA GLY A 375 -6.44 21.24 -18.21
C GLY A 375 -6.93 20.66 -16.87
N GLY A 376 -6.55 21.21 -15.72
CA GLY A 376 -6.91 20.63 -14.43
C GLY A 376 -6.43 19.18 -14.33
N PHE A 377 -7.26 18.27 -13.78
CA PHE A 377 -6.92 16.84 -13.65
C PHE A 377 -7.02 16.03 -14.95
N SER A 378 -7.52 16.58 -16.05
CA SER A 378 -7.76 15.82 -17.29
C SER A 378 -6.50 15.18 -17.86
N SER A 379 -5.38 15.91 -17.92
CA SER A 379 -4.10 15.36 -18.38
C SER A 379 -3.58 14.24 -17.49
N ALA A 380 -3.73 14.39 -16.17
CA ALA A 380 -3.34 13.39 -15.19
C ALA A 380 -4.20 12.11 -15.30
N LEU A 381 -5.51 12.26 -15.42
CA LEU A 381 -6.45 11.13 -15.61
C LEU A 381 -6.21 10.41 -16.94
N ALA A 382 -5.90 11.16 -18.02
CA ALA A 382 -5.50 10.58 -19.30
C ALA A 382 -4.20 9.76 -19.19
N LEU A 383 -3.21 10.24 -18.42
CA LEU A 383 -2.00 9.47 -18.13
C LEU A 383 -2.32 8.16 -17.42
N LEU A 384 -3.20 8.17 -16.40
CA LEU A 384 -3.60 6.94 -15.71
C LEU A 384 -4.32 5.95 -16.65
N ALA A 385 -5.18 6.46 -17.55
CA ALA A 385 -5.82 5.64 -18.57
C ALA A 385 -4.78 5.04 -19.54
N LEU A 386 -3.78 5.81 -19.94
CA LEU A 386 -2.69 5.31 -20.79
C LEU A 386 -1.87 4.21 -20.06
N VAL A 387 -1.52 4.43 -18.80
CA VAL A 387 -0.81 3.41 -17.98
C VAL A 387 -1.64 2.13 -17.88
N ALA A 388 -2.95 2.24 -17.63
CA ALA A 388 -3.84 1.07 -17.57
C ALA A 388 -3.91 0.33 -18.92
N LEU A 389 -3.95 1.06 -20.04
CA LEU A 389 -3.92 0.48 -21.39
C LEU A 389 -2.60 -0.25 -21.67
N LEU A 390 -1.47 0.33 -21.27
CA LEU A 390 -0.16 -0.31 -21.40
C LEU A 390 -0.06 -1.58 -20.54
N LEU A 391 -0.65 -1.58 -19.34
CA LEU A 391 -0.74 -2.76 -18.49
C LEU A 391 -1.57 -3.88 -19.14
N ILE A 392 -2.69 -3.56 -19.78
CA ILE A 392 -3.48 -4.55 -20.55
C ILE A 392 -2.61 -5.15 -21.67
N GLY A 393 -1.92 -4.30 -22.45
CA GLY A 393 -1.03 -4.75 -23.51
C GLY A 393 0.11 -5.64 -22.99
N ALA A 394 0.64 -5.35 -21.80
CA ALA A 394 1.72 -6.12 -21.18
C ALA A 394 1.30 -7.54 -20.74
N VAL A 395 0.01 -7.83 -20.57
CA VAL A 395 -0.46 -9.17 -20.22
C VAL A 395 -0.18 -10.18 -21.35
N VAL A 396 -0.23 -9.74 -22.61
CA VAL A 396 -0.01 -10.62 -23.77
C VAL A 396 1.43 -11.18 -23.78
N PRO A 397 2.50 -10.35 -23.77
CA PRO A 397 3.87 -10.84 -23.69
C PRO A 397 4.12 -11.60 -22.38
N LEU A 398 3.53 -11.22 -21.24
CA LEU A 398 3.66 -11.95 -19.98
C LEU A 398 3.16 -13.40 -20.13
N ARG A 399 1.99 -13.58 -20.73
CA ARG A 399 1.42 -14.91 -21.00
C ARG A 399 2.31 -15.74 -21.89
N ARG A 400 2.91 -15.15 -22.96
CA ARG A 400 3.82 -15.85 -23.89
C ARG A 400 5.12 -16.27 -23.18
N LEU A 401 5.71 -15.39 -22.38
CA LEU A 401 6.94 -15.68 -21.63
C LEU A 401 6.74 -16.83 -20.63
N LEU A 402 5.60 -16.84 -19.91
CA LEU A 402 5.29 -17.91 -18.96
C LEU A 402 4.97 -19.25 -19.65
N ALA A 403 4.33 -19.24 -20.82
CA ALA A 403 4.10 -20.44 -21.61
C ALA A 403 5.40 -21.03 -22.21
N GLY A 404 6.36 -20.17 -22.57
CA GLY A 404 7.67 -20.59 -23.10
C GLY A 404 8.59 -21.20 -22.05
N SER A 405 8.59 -20.65 -20.83
CA SER A 405 9.42 -21.17 -19.73
C SER A 405 8.97 -22.53 -19.19
N GLY A 406 7.69 -22.91 -19.37
CA GLY A 406 7.20 -24.26 -19.01
C GLY A 406 7.54 -25.36 -20.01
N LYS A 407 8.07 -25.03 -21.20
CA LYS A 407 8.49 -26.01 -22.21
C LYS A 407 10.00 -26.31 -22.19
N ALA A 408 10.77 -25.57 -21.41
CA ALA A 408 12.22 -25.68 -21.31
C ALA A 408 12.69 -26.47 -20.06
N GLN A 409 11.76 -27.05 -19.31
CA GLN A 409 11.98 -28.04 -18.26
C GLN A 409 11.39 -29.39 -18.70
#